data_db0b53f0ffb263ba3ece9123eb94e813
#
_entry.id   db0b53f0ffb263ba3ece9123eb94e813
#
_cell.length_a   1.000
_cell.length_b   1.000
_cell.length_c   1.000
_cell.angle_alpha   90.00
_cell.angle_beta   90.00
_cell.angle_gamma   90.00
#
_symmetry.space_group_name_H-M   'P 1'
#
loop_
_entity.id
_entity.type
_entity.pdbx_description
1 polymer ?
#
loop_
_entity_poly.entity_id
_entity_poly.type
_entity_poly.pdbx_seq_one_letter_code
_entity_poly.pdbx_strand_id
1 'polypeptide(L)'
;TNYNWYYGCMGAKKDPVYGAFESGWLGQYGGASFYSSNEEATDRYGTAPVGDSICLYLTFESSLSSGDTAKTQTFNVYEVTKRLYVDSIYYLNHFDVREVIDPEPLLTFDYKLGDGTNITKRMTSDKAVALMNRLLKATTEMYEDDSLFVNEYKGIYVAPADNSPRDAAALSMLTTSASMQVYAHNFTDETATTPKDTVIGSYS
;
A
#
# COMPACT_ATOMS: atom_id res chain seq x y z
N THR A 1 5.25 -12.18 -21.99
CA THR A 1 6.48 -11.97 -21.22
C THR A 1 6.09 -11.26 -19.94
N ASN A 2 6.05 -11.97 -18.80
CA ASN A 2 5.81 -11.37 -17.51
C ASN A 2 7.03 -10.52 -17.15
N TYR A 3 6.90 -9.20 -17.26
CA TYR A 3 7.87 -8.28 -16.71
C TYR A 3 7.60 -8.14 -15.21
N ASN A 4 8.29 -8.92 -14.39
CA ASN A 4 8.36 -8.64 -12.96
C ASN A 4 9.23 -7.39 -12.78
N TRP A 5 8.57 -6.25 -12.65
CA TRP A 5 9.24 -5.02 -12.28
C TRP A 5 9.58 -5.09 -10.79
N TYR A 6 10.84 -5.37 -10.48
CA TYR A 6 11.32 -5.39 -9.10
C TYR A 6 11.33 -4.00 -8.47
N TYR A 7 11.37 -2.96 -9.29
CA TYR A 7 11.46 -1.58 -8.82
C TYR A 7 10.37 -0.72 -9.44
N GLY A 8 9.68 0.04 -8.57
CA GLY A 8 8.83 1.16 -8.95
C GLY A 8 9.54 2.48 -8.72
N CYS A 9 9.13 3.54 -9.41
CA CYS A 9 9.65 4.87 -9.20
C CYS A 9 8.55 5.80 -8.67
N MET A 10 8.86 6.57 -7.64
CA MET A 10 7.96 7.60 -7.10
C MET A 10 8.75 8.84 -6.67
N GLY A 11 8.10 9.98 -6.68
CA GLY A 11 8.73 11.25 -6.31
C GLY A 11 8.85 12.24 -7.46
N ALA A 12 9.45 13.37 -7.19
CA ALA A 12 9.61 14.46 -8.15
C ALA A 12 11.03 15.03 -8.10
N LYS A 13 11.64 15.17 -9.27
CA LYS A 13 12.95 15.80 -9.42
C LYS A 13 12.99 16.77 -10.59
N LYS A 14 13.93 17.72 -10.54
CA LYS A 14 14.26 18.57 -11.64
C LYS A 14 15.52 18.05 -12.34
N ASP A 15 15.37 17.68 -13.59
CA ASP A 15 16.50 17.32 -14.44
C ASP A 15 16.98 18.55 -15.22
N PRO A 16 18.30 18.84 -15.26
CA PRO A 16 18.82 20.03 -15.94
C PRO A 16 18.63 20.00 -17.46
N VAL A 17 18.46 18.81 -18.07
CA VAL A 17 18.29 18.62 -19.51
C VAL A 17 16.83 18.41 -19.89
N TYR A 18 16.14 17.53 -19.14
CA TYR A 18 14.78 17.09 -19.48
C TYR A 18 13.68 17.83 -18.71
N GLY A 19 14.05 18.71 -17.76
CA GLY A 19 13.09 19.49 -16.99
C GLY A 19 12.50 18.74 -15.80
N ALA A 20 11.24 19.04 -15.46
CA ALA A 20 10.58 18.41 -14.32
C ALA A 20 10.17 16.97 -14.63
N PHE A 21 10.50 16.05 -13.71
CA PHE A 21 10.06 14.68 -13.70
C PHE A 21 9.23 14.44 -12.44
N GLU A 22 8.09 13.83 -12.62
CA GLU A 22 7.23 13.37 -11.50
C GLU A 22 6.70 11.98 -11.81
N SER A 23 6.70 11.12 -10.82
CA SER A 23 6.19 9.76 -10.91
C SER A 23 5.46 9.36 -9.64
N GLY A 24 4.35 8.65 -9.81
CA GLY A 24 3.68 7.89 -8.77
C GLY A 24 3.79 6.40 -9.06
N TRP A 25 3.59 5.59 -8.01
CA TRP A 25 3.56 4.14 -8.10
C TRP A 25 2.14 3.64 -7.86
N LEU A 26 1.66 2.83 -8.79
CA LEU A 26 0.37 2.17 -8.73
C LEU A 26 0.60 0.66 -8.56
N GLY A 27 0.20 0.13 -7.41
CA GLY A 27 0.35 -1.28 -7.05
C GLY A 27 -1.01 -1.95 -6.85
N GLN A 28 -1.16 -3.15 -7.42
CA GLN A 28 -2.28 -4.02 -7.19
C GLN A 28 -1.87 -5.08 -6.17
N TYR A 29 -2.78 -5.47 -5.28
CA TYR A 29 -2.49 -6.55 -4.34
C TYR A 29 -2.35 -7.88 -5.07
N GLY A 30 -1.27 -8.62 -4.78
CA GLY A 30 -0.99 -9.93 -5.35
C GLY A 30 -1.45 -11.09 -4.47
N GLY A 31 -1.74 -10.83 -3.21
CA GLY A 31 -2.20 -11.86 -2.28
C GLY A 31 -2.22 -11.39 -0.82
N ALA A 32 -2.69 -12.27 0.06
CA ALA A 32 -2.71 -12.04 1.50
C ALA A 32 -2.05 -13.19 2.25
N SER A 33 -1.31 -12.86 3.31
CA SER A 33 -0.71 -13.81 4.25
C SER A 33 -1.12 -13.47 5.67
N PHE A 34 -1.32 -14.47 6.51
CA PHE A 34 -1.77 -14.28 7.89
C PHE A 34 -0.80 -14.92 8.87
N TYR A 35 -0.51 -14.20 9.96
CA TYR A 35 0.34 -14.64 11.05
C TYR A 35 -0.45 -14.49 12.35
N SER A 36 -0.61 -15.58 13.10
CA SER A 36 -1.31 -15.59 14.39
C SER A 36 -0.33 -15.82 15.54
N SER A 37 -0.64 -15.29 16.71
CA SER A 37 0.06 -15.60 17.95
C SER A 37 -0.14 -17.06 18.41
N ASN A 38 -1.17 -17.72 17.89
CA ASN A 38 -1.43 -19.15 18.09
C ASN A 38 -1.23 -19.88 16.76
N GLU A 39 -0.24 -20.76 16.67
CA GLU A 39 0.07 -21.54 15.46
C GLU A 39 -1.06 -22.48 15.02
N GLU A 40 -1.97 -22.83 15.92
CA GLU A 40 -3.15 -23.66 15.62
C GLU A 40 -4.30 -22.85 14.97
N ALA A 41 -4.27 -21.52 15.08
CA ALA A 41 -5.28 -20.64 14.50
C ALA A 41 -4.95 -20.35 13.03
N THR A 42 -5.35 -21.24 12.15
CA THR A 42 -5.09 -21.14 10.71
C THR A 42 -6.09 -20.26 9.95
N ASP A 43 -7.16 -19.82 10.62
CA ASP A 43 -8.26 -19.11 9.97
C ASP A 43 -8.12 -17.60 10.09
N ARG A 44 -7.22 -17.01 9.28
CA ARG A 44 -7.17 -15.56 8.99
C ARG A 44 -7.28 -14.70 10.26
N TYR A 45 -8.26 -13.79 10.32
CA TYR A 45 -8.47 -12.98 11.52
C TYR A 45 -9.26 -13.69 12.64
N GLY A 46 -9.81 -14.88 12.39
CA GLY A 46 -10.56 -15.65 13.39
C GLY A 46 -11.96 -15.09 13.70
N THR A 47 -12.49 -15.44 14.87
CA THR A 47 -13.85 -15.07 15.30
C THR A 47 -13.89 -13.68 15.89
N ALA A 48 -14.92 -12.89 15.55
CA ALA A 48 -15.17 -11.54 16.04
C ALA A 48 -13.93 -10.63 16.01
N PRO A 49 -13.22 -10.50 14.87
CA PRO A 49 -11.96 -9.77 14.81
C PRO A 49 -12.18 -8.27 15.02
N VAL A 50 -11.27 -7.65 15.77
CA VAL A 50 -11.20 -6.20 15.99
C VAL A 50 -9.86 -5.68 15.51
N GLY A 51 -9.90 -4.66 14.66
CA GLY A 51 -8.70 -4.04 14.11
C GLY A 51 -8.03 -3.09 15.08
N ASP A 52 -6.74 -3.26 15.28
CA ASP A 52 -5.91 -2.41 16.14
C ASP A 52 -5.20 -1.31 15.36
N SER A 53 -4.69 -1.66 14.18
CA SER A 53 -4.03 -0.70 13.29
C SER A 53 -3.86 -1.24 11.89
N ILE A 54 -3.70 -0.30 10.95
CA ILE A 54 -3.32 -0.57 9.56
C ILE A 54 -2.06 0.24 9.24
N CYS A 55 -1.04 -0.41 8.67
CA CYS A 55 0.26 0.17 8.40
C CYS A 55 0.70 -0.09 6.96
N LEU A 56 1.36 0.89 6.35
CA LEU A 56 2.03 0.78 5.06
C LEU A 56 3.53 0.56 5.28
N TYR A 57 4.10 -0.42 4.58
CA TYR A 57 5.53 -0.75 4.56
C TYR A 57 6.07 -0.53 3.16
N LEU A 58 7.11 0.29 3.03
CA LEU A 58 7.81 0.54 1.78
C LEU A 58 9.31 0.42 1.99
N THR A 59 10.01 -0.12 0.99
CA THR A 59 11.47 -0.21 0.98
C THR A 59 12.01 0.52 -0.24
N PHE A 60 12.97 1.42 -0.03
CA PHE A 60 13.62 2.19 -1.07
C PHE A 60 15.05 1.70 -1.31
N GLU A 61 15.46 1.73 -2.58
CA GLU A 61 16.83 1.42 -2.98
C GLU A 61 17.59 2.72 -3.25
N SER A 62 18.51 3.05 -2.35
CA SER A 62 19.24 4.32 -2.41
C SER A 62 20.15 4.42 -3.64
N SER A 63 20.77 3.32 -4.03
CA SER A 63 21.69 3.27 -5.17
C SER A 63 21.02 3.52 -6.53
N LEU A 64 19.71 3.29 -6.60
CA LEU A 64 18.89 3.49 -7.80
C LEU A 64 18.06 4.77 -7.73
N SER A 65 18.05 5.48 -6.60
CA SER A 65 17.38 6.75 -6.43
C SER A 65 18.24 7.91 -6.94
N SER A 66 17.65 8.98 -7.43
CA SER A 66 18.39 10.09 -8.03
C SER A 66 17.74 11.44 -7.79
N GLY A 67 18.56 12.50 -7.67
CA GLY A 67 18.14 13.86 -7.36
C GLY A 67 18.60 14.29 -5.97
N ASP A 68 17.94 15.28 -5.38
CA ASP A 68 18.24 15.76 -4.02
C ASP A 68 17.54 14.86 -2.98
N THR A 69 18.24 13.81 -2.57
CA THR A 69 17.73 12.80 -1.62
C THR A 69 17.64 13.31 -0.18
N ALA A 70 18.25 14.46 0.13
CA ALA A 70 18.14 15.11 1.43
C ALA A 70 16.88 15.96 1.58
N LYS A 71 16.22 16.27 0.47
CA LYS A 71 15.00 17.08 0.43
C LYS A 71 13.77 16.25 0.80
N THR A 72 13.01 16.72 1.77
CA THR A 72 11.76 16.09 2.18
C THR A 72 10.69 16.27 1.10
N GLN A 73 10.00 15.20 0.78
CA GLN A 73 8.82 15.16 -0.09
C GLN A 73 7.60 14.73 0.70
N THR A 74 6.45 15.26 0.36
CA THR A 74 5.17 14.82 0.90
C THR A 74 4.50 13.88 -0.10
N PHE A 75 4.05 12.72 0.37
CA PHE A 75 3.37 11.70 -0.44
C PHE A 75 1.95 11.48 0.05
N ASN A 76 1.05 11.25 -0.90
CA ASN A 76 -0.29 10.75 -0.64
C ASN A 76 -0.40 9.30 -1.07
N VAL A 77 -1.14 8.51 -0.27
CA VAL A 77 -1.52 7.13 -0.56
C VAL A 77 -3.01 7.09 -0.80
N TYR A 78 -3.44 6.63 -1.95
CA TYR A 78 -4.84 6.54 -2.33
C TYR A 78 -5.27 5.09 -2.51
N GLU A 79 -6.54 4.79 -2.21
CA GLU A 79 -7.14 3.51 -2.56
C GLU A 79 -7.50 3.47 -4.05
N VAL A 80 -7.17 2.36 -4.72
CA VAL A 80 -7.59 2.12 -6.10
C VAL A 80 -9.02 1.60 -6.10
N THR A 81 -9.89 2.24 -6.88
CA THR A 81 -11.33 1.97 -6.93
C THR A 81 -11.79 1.19 -8.15
N LYS A 82 -10.98 1.17 -9.21
CA LYS A 82 -11.26 0.41 -10.44
C LYS A 82 -10.21 -0.66 -10.66
N ARG A 83 -10.65 -1.86 -11.06
CA ARG A 83 -9.72 -2.95 -11.39
C ARG A 83 -8.89 -2.59 -12.61
N LEU A 84 -7.59 -2.85 -12.50
CA LEU A 84 -6.65 -2.79 -13.62
C LEU A 84 -6.36 -4.21 -14.10
N TYR A 85 -6.26 -4.39 -15.41
CA TYR A 85 -6.04 -5.70 -16.02
C TYR A 85 -4.61 -5.84 -16.51
N VAL A 86 -3.95 -6.94 -16.12
CA VAL A 86 -2.53 -7.20 -16.43
C VAL A 86 -2.27 -7.28 -17.94
N ASP A 87 -3.26 -7.70 -18.71
CA ASP A 87 -3.18 -7.85 -20.18
C ASP A 87 -3.52 -6.55 -20.91
N SER A 88 -3.93 -5.52 -20.18
CA SER A 88 -4.25 -4.22 -20.78
C SER A 88 -2.99 -3.34 -20.82
N ILE A 89 -2.88 -2.55 -21.89
CA ILE A 89 -1.80 -1.56 -22.02
C ILE A 89 -2.35 -0.20 -21.62
N TYR A 90 -1.77 0.36 -20.56
CA TYR A 90 -2.13 1.69 -20.07
C TYR A 90 -1.10 2.72 -20.57
N TYR A 91 -1.48 3.48 -21.60
CA TYR A 91 -0.62 4.54 -22.13
C TYR A 91 -0.80 5.81 -21.31
N LEU A 92 0.30 6.46 -20.92
CA LEU A 92 0.32 7.68 -20.11
C LEU A 92 -0.51 8.84 -20.73
N ASN A 93 -0.65 8.88 -22.04
CA ASN A 93 -1.44 9.88 -22.75
C ASN A 93 -2.95 9.61 -22.78
N HIS A 94 -3.38 8.42 -22.34
CA HIS A 94 -4.79 8.01 -22.31
C HIS A 94 -5.25 7.50 -20.94
N PHE A 95 -4.32 7.32 -19.99
CA PHE A 95 -4.60 6.84 -18.65
C PHE A 95 -4.51 7.98 -17.64
N ASP A 96 -5.64 8.40 -17.11
CA ASP A 96 -5.70 9.32 -15.98
C ASP A 96 -5.91 8.51 -14.69
N VAL A 97 -4.88 8.47 -13.86
CA VAL A 97 -4.91 7.75 -12.57
C VAL A 97 -6.04 8.25 -11.66
N ARG A 98 -6.43 9.53 -11.77
CA ARG A 98 -7.52 10.12 -10.97
C ARG A 98 -8.88 9.49 -11.23
N GLU A 99 -9.07 8.85 -12.37
CA GLU A 99 -10.30 8.12 -12.68
C GLU A 99 -10.42 6.75 -12.01
N VAL A 100 -9.31 6.25 -11.46
CA VAL A 100 -9.22 4.89 -10.91
C VAL A 100 -8.89 4.86 -9.42
N ILE A 101 -8.76 6.02 -8.77
CA ILE A 101 -8.48 6.14 -7.33
C ILE A 101 -9.62 6.85 -6.60
N ASP A 102 -9.72 6.64 -5.29
CA ASP A 102 -10.51 7.51 -4.41
C ASP A 102 -9.76 8.85 -4.27
N PRO A 103 -10.40 10.00 -4.46
CA PRO A 103 -9.74 11.31 -4.37
C PRO A 103 -9.28 11.66 -2.95
N GLU A 104 -9.83 11.01 -1.92
CA GLU A 104 -9.44 11.21 -0.52
C GLU A 104 -8.35 10.23 -0.13
N PRO A 105 -7.16 10.68 0.31
CA PRO A 105 -6.05 9.79 0.62
C PRO A 105 -6.29 8.97 1.88
N LEU A 106 -5.82 7.72 1.87
CA LEU A 106 -5.71 6.85 3.04
C LEU A 106 -4.67 7.39 4.03
N LEU A 107 -3.61 8.00 3.50
CA LEU A 107 -2.47 8.51 4.26
C LEU A 107 -1.79 9.64 3.50
N THR A 108 -1.37 10.67 4.24
CA THR A 108 -0.37 11.66 3.78
C THR A 108 0.84 11.57 4.71
N PHE A 109 2.06 11.50 4.14
CA PHE A 109 3.27 11.40 4.93
C PHE A 109 4.46 12.09 4.29
N ASP A 110 5.36 12.58 5.14
CA ASP A 110 6.63 13.15 4.71
C ASP A 110 7.73 12.09 4.73
N TYR A 111 8.62 12.16 3.72
CA TYR A 111 9.77 11.28 3.62
C TYR A 111 10.91 11.90 2.83
N LYS A 112 12.14 11.62 3.26
CA LYS A 112 13.38 11.82 2.51
C LYS A 112 14.26 10.57 2.65
N LEU A 113 15.07 10.28 1.65
CA LEU A 113 15.88 9.05 1.64
C LEU A 113 16.91 9.00 2.79
N GLY A 114 17.34 10.17 3.29
CA GLY A 114 18.22 10.26 4.45
C GLY A 114 17.63 9.76 5.78
N ASP A 115 16.33 9.56 5.86
CA ASP A 115 15.65 9.04 7.07
C ASP A 115 15.64 7.50 7.15
N GLY A 116 16.29 6.82 6.20
CA GLY A 116 16.37 5.36 6.11
C GLY A 116 15.64 4.81 4.89
N THR A 117 16.02 3.60 4.49
CA THR A 117 15.47 2.95 3.29
C THR A 117 14.18 2.19 3.55
N ASN A 118 13.95 1.73 4.78
CA ASN A 118 12.72 1.04 5.17
C ASN A 118 11.83 1.98 5.96
N ILE A 119 10.61 2.19 5.51
CA ILE A 119 9.64 3.02 6.21
C ILE A 119 8.41 2.22 6.58
N THR A 120 7.88 2.54 7.76
CA THR A 120 6.59 2.06 8.24
C THR A 120 5.74 3.27 8.58
N LYS A 121 4.56 3.35 8.01
CA LYS A 121 3.63 4.44 8.25
C LYS A 121 2.27 3.90 8.69
N ARG A 122 1.86 4.23 9.91
CA ARG A 122 0.52 3.92 10.41
C ARG A 122 -0.49 4.83 9.73
N MET A 123 -1.56 4.24 9.23
CA MET A 123 -2.66 4.95 8.58
C MET A 123 -3.81 5.15 9.59
N THR A 124 -4.21 6.39 9.80
CA THR A 124 -5.19 6.76 10.85
C THR A 124 -6.40 7.53 10.32
N SER A 125 -6.48 7.75 8.99
CA SER A 125 -7.64 8.40 8.40
C SER A 125 -8.90 7.53 8.52
N ASP A 126 -10.07 8.15 8.49
CA ASP A 126 -11.35 7.43 8.49
C ASP A 126 -11.46 6.44 7.32
N LYS A 127 -10.89 6.80 6.17
CA LYS A 127 -10.79 5.94 4.99
C LYS A 127 -9.94 4.69 5.25
N ALA A 128 -8.78 4.86 5.89
CA ALA A 128 -7.90 3.74 6.23
C ALA A 128 -8.54 2.82 7.27
N VAL A 129 -9.23 3.37 8.25
CA VAL A 129 -10.00 2.59 9.23
C VAL A 129 -11.15 1.84 8.55
N ALA A 130 -11.84 2.47 7.61
CA ALA A 130 -12.89 1.81 6.83
C ALA A 130 -12.34 0.66 5.97
N LEU A 131 -11.18 0.85 5.34
CA LEU A 131 -10.48 -0.20 4.59
C LEU A 131 -10.09 -1.36 5.50
N MET A 132 -9.49 -1.08 6.66
CA MET A 132 -9.15 -2.09 7.66
C MET A 132 -10.39 -2.91 8.05
N ASN A 133 -11.50 -2.26 8.38
CA ASN A 133 -12.74 -2.95 8.78
C ASN A 133 -13.36 -3.79 7.64
N ARG A 134 -13.17 -3.41 6.37
CA ARG A 134 -13.56 -4.24 5.22
C ARG A 134 -12.69 -5.49 5.12
N LEU A 135 -11.38 -5.34 5.26
CA LEU A 135 -10.42 -6.45 5.22
C LEU A 135 -10.70 -7.48 6.32
N LEU A 136 -11.03 -7.04 7.54
CA LEU A 136 -11.39 -7.95 8.64
C LEU A 136 -12.65 -8.78 8.35
N LYS A 137 -13.54 -8.30 7.49
CA LYS A 137 -14.80 -8.96 7.11
C LYS A 137 -14.72 -9.74 5.81
N ALA A 138 -13.58 -9.73 5.12
CA ALA A 138 -13.42 -10.46 3.88
C ALA A 138 -13.58 -11.97 4.13
N THR A 139 -14.28 -12.63 3.20
CA THR A 139 -14.59 -14.05 3.33
C THR A 139 -13.38 -14.93 3.04
N THR A 140 -13.44 -16.16 3.52
CA THR A 140 -12.45 -17.21 3.23
C THR A 140 -12.24 -17.36 1.72
N GLU A 141 -13.33 -17.41 0.96
CA GLU A 141 -13.31 -17.55 -0.50
C GLU A 141 -12.55 -16.38 -1.18
N MET A 142 -12.73 -15.14 -0.72
CA MET A 142 -11.98 -13.98 -1.25
C MET A 142 -10.47 -14.11 -1.05
N TYR A 143 -10.03 -14.73 0.05
CA TYR A 143 -8.61 -14.91 0.32
C TYR A 143 -8.00 -16.13 -0.39
N GLU A 144 -8.81 -17.07 -0.84
CA GLU A 144 -8.39 -18.26 -1.58
C GLU A 144 -8.40 -18.04 -3.10
N ASP A 145 -9.12 -17.02 -3.58
CA ASP A 145 -9.20 -16.64 -5.00
C ASP A 145 -8.68 -15.22 -5.19
N ASP A 146 -7.47 -15.10 -5.73
CA ASP A 146 -6.83 -13.80 -6.04
C ASP A 146 -7.70 -12.92 -6.94
N SER A 147 -8.49 -13.50 -7.83
CA SER A 147 -9.40 -12.76 -8.70
C SER A 147 -10.54 -12.13 -7.92
N LEU A 148 -11.13 -12.85 -6.95
CA LEU A 148 -12.17 -12.31 -6.08
C LEU A 148 -11.59 -11.25 -5.15
N PHE A 149 -10.41 -11.51 -4.59
CA PHE A 149 -9.72 -10.56 -3.72
C PHE A 149 -9.45 -9.24 -4.45
N VAL A 150 -8.84 -9.29 -5.63
CA VAL A 150 -8.50 -8.11 -6.43
C VAL A 150 -9.73 -7.38 -6.97
N ASN A 151 -10.87 -8.06 -7.15
CA ASN A 151 -12.12 -7.40 -7.51
C ASN A 151 -12.66 -6.51 -6.40
N GLU A 152 -12.43 -6.87 -5.14
CA GLU A 152 -12.86 -6.07 -3.98
C GLU A 152 -11.76 -5.10 -3.53
N TYR A 153 -10.53 -5.59 -3.38
CA TYR A 153 -9.36 -4.85 -2.90
C TYR A 153 -8.36 -4.67 -4.05
N LYS A 154 -8.47 -3.55 -4.75
CA LYS A 154 -7.81 -3.36 -6.06
C LYS A 154 -6.37 -2.91 -5.97
N GLY A 155 -5.94 -2.36 -4.82
CA GLY A 155 -4.58 -1.89 -4.61
C GLY A 155 -4.50 -0.45 -4.10
N ILE A 156 -3.29 0.10 -4.18
CA ILE A 156 -3.00 1.47 -3.75
C ILE A 156 -2.24 2.24 -4.82
N TYR A 157 -2.38 3.56 -4.79
CA TYR A 157 -1.57 4.50 -5.56
C TYR A 157 -0.81 5.42 -4.62
N VAL A 158 0.51 5.54 -4.79
CA VAL A 158 1.36 6.43 -3.99
C VAL A 158 2.00 7.44 -4.92
N ALA A 159 1.81 8.72 -4.64
CA ALA A 159 2.35 9.80 -5.47
C ALA A 159 2.74 11.02 -4.63
N PRO A 160 3.61 11.90 -5.16
CA PRO A 160 3.86 13.19 -4.54
C PRO A 160 2.54 13.98 -4.39
N ALA A 161 2.33 14.56 -3.21
CA ALA A 161 1.22 15.47 -2.96
C ALA A 161 1.39 16.78 -3.75
N ASP A 162 0.30 17.50 -4.01
CA ASP A 162 0.34 18.74 -4.79
C ASP A 162 1.28 19.80 -4.19
N ASN A 163 1.40 19.83 -2.87
CA ASN A 163 2.30 20.72 -2.13
C ASN A 163 3.73 20.18 -1.96
N SER A 164 4.05 18.99 -2.49
CA SER A 164 5.39 18.40 -2.42
C SER A 164 6.37 19.16 -3.32
N PRO A 165 7.65 19.33 -2.91
CA PRO A 165 8.68 19.91 -3.78
C PRO A 165 8.85 19.12 -5.08
N ARG A 166 8.96 19.83 -6.22
CA ARG A 166 9.13 19.22 -7.56
C ARG A 166 10.59 19.10 -7.98
N ASP A 167 11.53 19.48 -7.11
CA ASP A 167 12.97 19.50 -7.33
C ASP A 167 13.74 18.68 -6.28
N ALA A 168 13.11 17.64 -5.76
CA ALA A 168 13.69 16.73 -4.78
C ALA A 168 14.30 15.48 -5.47
N ALA A 169 13.81 14.28 -5.17
CA ALA A 169 14.37 13.04 -5.70
C ALA A 169 13.31 12.17 -6.37
N ALA A 170 13.73 11.47 -7.41
CA ALA A 170 13.06 10.27 -7.91
C ALA A 170 13.57 9.08 -7.08
N LEU A 171 12.67 8.48 -6.32
CA LEU A 171 12.95 7.40 -5.40
C LEU A 171 12.67 6.05 -6.06
N SER A 172 13.62 5.15 -6.03
CA SER A 172 13.43 3.77 -6.47
C SER A 172 12.92 2.93 -5.30
N MET A 173 11.75 2.35 -5.45
CA MET A 173 11.09 1.52 -4.44
C MET A 173 11.13 0.04 -4.86
N LEU A 174 11.46 -0.84 -3.93
CA LEU A 174 11.42 -2.29 -4.14
C LEU A 174 9.97 -2.77 -4.04
N THR A 175 9.34 -3.08 -5.18
CA THR A 175 7.92 -3.45 -5.27
C THR A 175 7.60 -4.73 -4.53
N THR A 176 8.52 -5.70 -4.53
CA THR A 176 8.35 -6.99 -3.84
C THR A 176 8.37 -6.89 -2.31
N SER A 177 8.76 -5.73 -1.76
CA SER A 177 8.77 -5.45 -0.32
C SER A 177 7.72 -4.42 0.08
N ALA A 178 6.93 -3.93 -0.87
CA ALA A 178 5.79 -3.07 -0.56
C ALA A 178 4.65 -3.92 0.00
N SER A 179 4.15 -3.57 1.18
CA SER A 179 3.02 -4.28 1.76
C SER A 179 2.19 -3.36 2.65
N MET A 180 0.93 -3.73 2.79
CA MET A 180 0.03 -3.17 3.78
C MET A 180 -0.26 -4.24 4.83
N GLN A 181 -0.15 -3.90 6.10
CA GLN A 181 -0.42 -4.85 7.19
C GLN A 181 -1.54 -4.34 8.08
N VAL A 182 -2.46 -5.24 8.40
CA VAL A 182 -3.52 -5.04 9.37
C VAL A 182 -3.20 -5.85 10.62
N TYR A 183 -3.12 -5.16 11.74
CA TYR A 183 -2.97 -5.75 13.07
C TYR A 183 -4.34 -5.83 13.71
N ALA A 184 -4.70 -7.00 14.21
CA ALA A 184 -5.99 -7.27 14.81
C ALA A 184 -5.86 -8.24 15.98
N HIS A 185 -6.87 -8.29 16.82
CA HIS A 185 -7.08 -9.35 17.79
C HIS A 185 -8.46 -9.98 17.59
N ASN A 186 -8.61 -11.22 18.02
CA ASN A 186 -9.86 -11.96 17.92
C ASN A 186 -10.31 -12.46 19.28
N PHE A 187 -11.49 -13.06 19.32
CA PHE A 187 -12.12 -13.59 20.53
C PHE A 187 -12.54 -15.03 20.34
N THR A 188 -12.86 -15.73 21.44
CA THR A 188 -13.42 -17.09 21.38
C THR A 188 -14.83 -17.12 20.78
N ASP A 189 -15.60 -16.08 21.03
CA ASP A 189 -16.96 -15.88 20.52
C ASP A 189 -17.31 -14.39 20.55
N GLU A 190 -18.48 -14.02 20.00
CA GLU A 190 -18.95 -12.63 19.89
C GLU A 190 -19.27 -11.95 21.23
N THR A 191 -19.35 -12.71 22.30
CA THR A 191 -19.67 -12.21 23.66
C THR A 191 -18.45 -12.12 24.58
N ALA A 192 -17.33 -12.69 24.16
CA ALA A 192 -16.09 -12.68 24.92
C ALA A 192 -15.50 -11.25 24.99
N THR A 193 -14.96 -10.89 26.14
CA THR A 193 -14.33 -9.58 26.38
C THR A 193 -12.81 -9.65 26.51
N THR A 194 -12.26 -10.86 26.60
CA THR A 194 -10.81 -11.09 26.66
C THR A 194 -10.32 -11.54 25.29
N PRO A 195 -9.35 -10.85 24.66
CA PRO A 195 -8.75 -11.28 23.41
C PRO A 195 -8.16 -12.68 23.53
N LYS A 196 -8.35 -13.49 22.49
CA LYS A 196 -7.81 -14.85 22.39
C LYS A 196 -6.44 -14.81 21.71
N ASP A 197 -6.39 -14.31 20.48
CA ASP A 197 -5.17 -14.28 19.67
C ASP A 197 -4.97 -12.91 19.05
N THR A 198 -3.70 -12.54 18.76
CA THR A 198 -3.35 -11.45 17.88
C THR A 198 -3.03 -11.98 16.50
N VAL A 199 -3.50 -11.29 15.47
CA VAL A 199 -3.34 -11.69 14.08
C VAL A 199 -2.82 -10.52 13.25
N ILE A 200 -1.87 -10.79 12.36
CA ILE A 200 -1.36 -9.84 11.39
C ILE A 200 -1.73 -10.35 10.01
N GLY A 201 -2.55 -9.61 9.28
CA GLY A 201 -2.79 -9.83 7.85
C GLY A 201 -1.85 -8.95 7.03
N SER A 202 -1.07 -9.55 6.13
CA SER A 202 -0.14 -8.87 5.25
C SER A 202 -0.60 -8.98 3.81
N TYR A 203 -0.73 -7.84 3.13
CA TYR A 203 -1.22 -7.70 1.76
C TYR A 203 -0.09 -7.10 0.91
N SER A 204 0.43 -7.87 -0.05
CA SER A 204 1.58 -7.52 -0.89
C SER A 204 1.22 -7.47 -2.38
#